data_4cf096894fce61bdeb5133502c25bd51
#
_entry.id   4cf096894fce61bdeb5133502c25bd51
#
_cell.length_a   1.000
_cell.length_b   1.000
_cell.length_c   1.000
_cell.angle_alpha   90.00
_cell.angle_beta   90.00
_cell.angle_gamma   90.00
#
_symmetry.space_group_name_H-M   'P 1'
#
loop_
_entity.id
_entity.type
_entity.pdbx_description
1 polymer ?
#
loop_
_entity_poly.entity_id
_entity_poly.type
_entity_poly.pdbx_seq_one_letter_code
_entity_poly.pdbx_strand_id
1 'polypeptide(L)'
;MTENVSSTLAGDVYSRGGTASGTYAYDKNGNLTNDSRRALNFGYNVLNLLSEVKTVGGELKSKYDYLADGTKLRVGDNGEVNGFDYLGSLTYRKSSAGLLLESASFGDGVIRPGASNGGQGEVNYFLTDHLGSVRVIVDGTGKVLERNDYYVLS
;
A
#
# COMPACT_ATOMS: atom_id res chain seq x y z
N MET A 1 0.16 -22.10 14.68
CA MET A 1 -0.83 -22.84 13.87
C MET A 1 -0.39 -22.76 12.42
N THR A 2 -0.13 -23.90 11.79
CA THR A 2 0.24 -23.99 10.37
C THR A 2 -1.00 -24.49 9.63
N GLU A 3 -1.58 -23.67 8.77
CA GLU A 3 -2.64 -24.12 7.87
C GLU A 3 -2.04 -24.47 6.51
N ASN A 4 -2.31 -25.70 6.06
CA ASN A 4 -2.08 -26.12 4.69
C ASN A 4 -3.32 -25.75 3.88
N VAL A 5 -3.24 -24.67 3.12
CA VAL A 5 -4.31 -24.28 2.21
C VAL A 5 -3.96 -24.84 0.83
N SER A 6 -4.69 -25.83 0.39
CA SER A 6 -4.67 -26.27 -1.01
C SER A 6 -5.38 -25.22 -1.86
N SER A 7 -4.70 -24.68 -2.87
CA SER A 7 -5.16 -23.59 -3.72
C SER A 7 -6.23 -23.97 -4.75
N THR A 8 -7.03 -24.99 -4.48
CA THR A 8 -8.14 -25.44 -5.35
C THR A 8 -9.49 -24.80 -4.99
N LEU A 9 -9.51 -23.60 -4.42
CA LEU A 9 -10.75 -22.84 -4.32
C LEU A 9 -11.03 -22.19 -5.68
N ALA A 10 -12.00 -22.76 -6.38
CA ALA A 10 -12.57 -22.17 -7.59
C ALA A 10 -13.08 -20.76 -7.25
N GLY A 11 -12.41 -19.73 -7.78
CA GLY A 11 -12.73 -18.33 -7.52
C GLY A 11 -11.59 -17.48 -7.00
N ASP A 12 -10.40 -18.03 -6.73
CA ASP A 12 -9.24 -17.23 -6.39
C ASP A 12 -8.70 -16.52 -7.63
N VAL A 13 -8.98 -15.23 -7.73
CA VAL A 13 -8.55 -14.35 -8.84
C VAL A 13 -7.01 -14.31 -8.98
N TYR A 14 -6.28 -14.81 -8.00
CA TYR A 14 -4.82 -14.85 -7.97
C TYR A 14 -4.20 -16.18 -8.40
N SER A 15 -5.01 -17.21 -8.66
CA SER A 15 -4.50 -18.48 -9.18
C SER A 15 -4.34 -18.41 -10.71
N ARG A 16 -3.30 -17.73 -11.17
CA ARG A 16 -2.82 -17.93 -12.54
C ARG A 16 -2.08 -19.26 -12.63
N GLY A 17 -2.80 -20.31 -13.01
CA GLY A 17 -2.27 -21.53 -13.59
C GLY A 17 -1.12 -22.18 -12.83
N GLY A 18 -1.42 -23.01 -11.84
CA GLY A 18 -0.47 -23.88 -11.15
C GLY A 18 -0.99 -24.25 -9.78
N THR A 19 -1.00 -25.52 -9.45
CA THR A 19 -1.25 -26.06 -8.10
C THR A 19 -0.08 -25.71 -7.18
N ALA A 20 0.06 -24.45 -6.80
CA ALA A 20 1.02 -24.04 -5.80
C ALA A 20 0.39 -24.26 -4.42
N SER A 21 0.66 -25.41 -3.81
CA SER A 21 0.40 -25.60 -2.37
C SER A 21 1.37 -24.70 -1.60
N GLY A 22 0.85 -23.91 -0.67
CA GLY A 22 1.65 -23.09 0.22
C GLY A 22 1.30 -23.36 1.67
N THR A 23 2.27 -23.18 2.56
CA THR A 23 2.05 -23.18 4.00
C THR A 23 2.09 -21.75 4.52
N TYR A 24 1.17 -21.46 5.43
CA TYR A 24 1.08 -20.17 6.12
C TYR A 24 1.32 -20.40 7.60
N ALA A 25 2.12 -19.55 8.22
CA ALA A 25 2.29 -19.57 9.67
C ALA A 25 1.78 -18.26 10.26
N TYR A 26 1.20 -18.36 11.45
CA TYR A 26 0.62 -17.22 12.17
C TYR A 26 1.20 -17.15 13.58
N ASP A 27 1.26 -15.96 14.13
CA ASP A 27 1.60 -15.75 15.54
C ASP A 27 0.38 -15.98 16.45
N LYS A 28 0.57 -15.75 17.76
CA LYS A 28 -0.49 -15.93 18.77
C LYS A 28 -1.65 -14.92 18.65
N ASN A 29 -1.40 -13.82 17.95
CA ASN A 29 -2.39 -12.75 17.73
C ASN A 29 -3.14 -12.94 16.40
N GLY A 30 -2.81 -13.99 15.63
CA GLY A 30 -3.41 -14.27 14.33
C GLY A 30 -2.74 -13.53 13.15
N ASN A 31 -1.61 -12.87 13.38
CA ASN A 31 -0.87 -12.20 12.30
C ASN A 31 -0.11 -13.24 11.46
N LEU A 32 -0.15 -13.11 10.13
CA LEU A 32 0.60 -13.96 9.20
C LEU A 32 2.11 -13.70 9.35
N THR A 33 2.87 -14.68 9.78
CA THR A 33 4.33 -14.56 9.97
C THR A 33 5.16 -15.15 8.84
N ASN A 34 4.60 -16.11 8.09
CA ASN A 34 5.26 -16.71 6.93
C ASN A 34 4.26 -17.02 5.83
N ASP A 35 4.62 -16.70 4.60
CA ASP A 35 3.96 -17.12 3.37
C ASP A 35 4.98 -17.87 2.49
N SER A 36 4.90 -19.21 2.48
CA SER A 36 5.83 -20.03 1.71
C SER A 36 5.65 -19.91 0.20
N ARG A 37 4.44 -19.55 -0.28
CA ARG A 37 4.17 -19.33 -1.72
C ARG A 37 4.95 -18.15 -2.27
N ARG A 38 5.04 -17.08 -1.48
CA ARG A 38 5.77 -15.86 -1.84
C ARG A 38 7.19 -15.84 -1.34
N ALA A 39 7.59 -16.87 -0.55
CA ALA A 39 8.87 -16.94 0.14
C ALA A 39 9.15 -15.70 1.00
N LEU A 40 8.13 -15.27 1.76
CA LEU A 40 8.16 -14.06 2.59
C LEU A 40 7.91 -14.37 4.06
N ASN A 41 8.61 -13.62 4.91
CA ASN A 41 8.41 -13.52 6.34
C ASN A 41 7.93 -12.11 6.70
N PHE A 42 7.02 -12.03 7.66
CA PHE A 42 6.40 -10.79 8.12
C PHE A 42 6.69 -10.59 9.60
N GLY A 43 7.16 -9.41 9.96
CA GLY A 43 7.38 -8.98 11.33
C GLY A 43 6.37 -7.90 11.72
N TYR A 44 5.95 -7.92 12.98
CA TYR A 44 4.97 -6.98 13.52
C TYR A 44 5.53 -6.25 14.73
N ASN A 45 5.06 -5.03 14.94
CA ASN A 45 5.39 -4.25 16.12
C ASN A 45 4.46 -4.58 17.31
N VAL A 46 4.67 -3.91 18.43
CA VAL A 46 3.86 -4.10 19.66
C VAL A 46 2.38 -3.73 19.51
N LEU A 47 2.02 -2.98 18.46
CA LEU A 47 0.65 -2.62 18.13
C LEU A 47 0.01 -3.60 17.13
N ASN A 48 0.65 -4.74 16.83
CA ASN A 48 0.25 -5.69 15.80
C ASN A 48 0.19 -5.10 14.39
N LEU A 49 0.94 -4.04 14.11
CA LEU A 49 1.08 -3.46 12.79
C LEU A 49 2.32 -4.04 12.09
N LEU A 50 2.19 -4.33 10.79
CA LEU A 50 3.28 -4.85 9.96
C LEU A 50 4.49 -3.90 10.00
N SER A 51 5.62 -4.34 10.56
CA SER A 51 6.83 -3.52 10.69
C SER A 51 7.90 -3.84 9.66
N GLU A 52 7.97 -5.08 9.20
CA GLU A 52 8.94 -5.49 8.18
C GLU A 52 8.44 -6.67 7.34
N VAL A 53 8.92 -6.71 6.10
CA VAL A 53 8.78 -7.86 5.20
C VAL A 53 10.16 -8.27 4.75
N LYS A 54 10.49 -9.55 4.93
CA LYS A 54 11.76 -10.16 4.53
C LYS A 54 11.54 -11.34 3.62
N THR A 55 12.50 -11.65 2.76
CA THR A 55 12.53 -12.96 2.11
C THR A 55 12.82 -14.04 3.15
N VAL A 56 12.55 -15.30 2.81
CA VAL A 56 12.95 -16.46 3.65
C VAL A 56 14.48 -16.49 3.86
N GLY A 57 15.25 -15.98 2.90
CA GLY A 57 16.71 -15.82 3.02
C GLY A 57 17.16 -14.67 3.92
N GLY A 58 16.23 -13.92 4.52
CA GLY A 58 16.53 -12.84 5.46
C GLY A 58 16.73 -11.44 4.82
N GLU A 59 16.64 -11.33 3.49
CA GLU A 59 16.75 -10.05 2.81
C GLU A 59 15.53 -9.17 3.11
N LEU A 60 15.75 -7.95 3.57
CA LEU A 60 14.68 -6.98 3.82
C LEU A 60 14.09 -6.50 2.50
N LYS A 61 12.77 -6.59 2.35
CA LYS A 61 12.02 -6.07 1.19
C LYS A 61 11.34 -4.76 1.49
N SER A 62 10.76 -4.64 2.67
CA SER A 62 10.10 -3.40 3.09
C SER A 62 10.16 -3.26 4.59
N LYS A 63 10.26 -2.01 5.05
CA LYS A 63 10.19 -1.63 6.45
C LYS A 63 9.13 -0.54 6.61
N TYR A 64 8.40 -0.60 7.71
CA TYR A 64 7.30 0.31 8.03
C TYR A 64 7.51 0.89 9.41
N ASP A 65 7.47 2.21 9.52
CA ASP A 65 7.52 2.92 10.78
C ASP A 65 6.15 3.57 11.06
N TYR A 66 5.79 3.59 12.34
CA TYR A 66 4.51 4.13 12.80
C TYR A 66 4.72 5.05 14.00
N LEU A 67 3.82 6.01 14.15
CA LEU A 67 3.67 6.77 15.39
C LEU A 67 3.08 5.88 16.49
N ALA A 68 3.13 6.34 17.72
CA ALA A 68 2.61 5.60 18.87
C ALA A 68 1.09 5.34 18.82
N ASP A 69 0.36 6.16 18.08
CA ASP A 69 -1.08 6.01 17.81
C ASP A 69 -1.41 5.03 16.68
N GLY A 70 -0.39 4.43 16.05
CA GLY A 70 -0.55 3.51 14.93
C GLY A 70 -0.60 4.18 13.55
N THR A 71 -0.51 5.51 13.49
CA THR A 71 -0.42 6.23 12.21
C THR A 71 0.88 5.89 11.49
N LYS A 72 0.78 5.47 10.22
CA LYS A 72 1.96 5.16 9.41
C LYS A 72 2.77 6.43 9.14
N LEU A 73 4.05 6.39 9.49
CA LEU A 73 4.99 7.49 9.29
C LEU A 73 5.86 7.29 8.05
N ARG A 74 6.28 6.05 7.81
CA ARG A 74 7.23 5.74 6.73
C ARG A 74 7.04 4.34 6.18
N VAL A 75 7.32 4.17 4.90
CA VAL A 75 7.63 2.88 4.26
C VAL A 75 8.91 3.03 3.45
N GLY A 76 9.84 2.11 3.60
CA GLY A 76 11.11 2.10 2.89
C GLY A 76 11.49 0.72 2.39
N ASP A 77 12.41 0.69 1.42
CA ASP A 77 13.07 -0.50 0.90
C ASP A 77 14.30 -0.92 1.74
N ASN A 78 15.00 -1.93 1.26
CA ASN A 78 16.28 -2.34 1.81
C ASN A 78 17.32 -1.23 1.64
N GLY A 79 17.79 -0.67 2.74
CA GLY A 79 18.74 0.45 2.77
C GLY A 79 18.08 1.82 2.93
N GLU A 80 16.76 1.88 2.99
CA GLU A 80 15.98 3.10 3.20
C GLU A 80 16.28 4.21 2.15
N VAL A 81 16.74 3.80 0.95
CA VAL A 81 17.05 4.73 -0.14
C VAL A 81 15.78 5.18 -0.83
N ASN A 82 14.86 4.24 -1.10
CA ASN A 82 13.59 4.53 -1.73
C ASN A 82 12.44 4.27 -0.76
N GLY A 83 11.37 5.04 -0.92
CA GLY A 83 10.22 4.88 -0.05
C GLY A 83 9.32 6.10 -0.03
N PHE A 84 8.47 6.13 0.98
CA PHE A 84 7.54 7.24 1.21
C PHE A 84 7.54 7.62 2.69
N ASP A 85 7.57 8.92 2.93
CA ASP A 85 7.33 9.52 4.24
C ASP A 85 5.95 10.18 4.23
N TYR A 86 5.16 9.93 5.28
CA TYR A 86 3.80 10.42 5.45
C TYR A 86 3.79 11.41 6.61
N LEU A 87 3.39 12.65 6.35
CA LEU A 87 3.29 13.70 7.35
C LEU A 87 1.91 14.34 7.28
N GLY A 88 0.97 13.81 8.07
CA GLY A 88 -0.43 14.22 7.99
C GLY A 88 -0.99 13.97 6.59
N SER A 89 -1.43 15.03 5.92
CA SER A 89 -1.95 14.97 4.55
C SER A 89 -0.88 14.98 3.46
N LEU A 90 0.39 15.12 3.83
CA LEU A 90 1.50 15.21 2.88
C LEU A 90 2.16 13.85 2.71
N THR A 91 2.44 13.48 1.47
CA THR A 91 3.24 12.31 1.11
C THR A 91 4.48 12.75 0.38
N TYR A 92 5.63 12.33 0.88
CA TYR A 92 6.91 12.57 0.26
C TYR A 92 7.48 11.29 -0.29
N ARG A 93 8.02 11.35 -1.50
CA ARG A 93 8.82 10.26 -2.07
C ARG A 93 10.28 10.47 -1.70
N LYS A 94 10.87 9.43 -1.13
CA LYS A 94 12.32 9.34 -0.86
C LYS A 94 13.01 8.61 -1.99
N SER A 95 14.14 9.12 -2.43
CA SER A 95 15.00 8.49 -3.43
C SER A 95 16.47 8.88 -3.17
N SER A 96 17.40 8.33 -3.92
CA SER A 96 18.81 8.74 -3.88
C SER A 96 19.03 10.23 -4.18
N ALA A 97 18.11 10.87 -4.89
CA ALA A 97 18.14 12.31 -5.17
C ALA A 97 17.61 13.19 -4.03
N GLY A 98 17.06 12.58 -2.97
CA GLY A 98 16.51 13.27 -1.81
C GLY A 98 15.02 13.03 -1.61
N LEU A 99 14.42 13.91 -0.80
CA LEU A 99 13.01 13.88 -0.44
C LEU A 99 12.24 14.87 -1.30
N LEU A 100 11.25 14.37 -2.05
CA LEU A 100 10.41 15.16 -2.94
C LEU A 100 8.94 15.03 -2.51
N LEU A 101 8.21 16.16 -2.50
CA LEU A 101 6.76 16.12 -2.29
C LEU A 101 6.10 15.34 -3.45
N GLU A 102 5.40 14.28 -3.12
CA GLU A 102 4.65 13.44 -4.08
C GLU A 102 3.21 13.91 -4.21
N SER A 103 2.58 14.19 -3.09
CA SER A 103 1.19 14.66 -3.06
C SER A 103 0.81 15.29 -1.73
N ALA A 104 -0.22 16.12 -1.78
CA ALA A 104 -0.93 16.63 -0.62
C ALA A 104 -2.41 16.27 -0.73
N SER A 105 -2.93 15.51 0.23
CA SER A 105 -4.34 15.11 0.26
C SER A 105 -5.19 16.14 0.97
N PHE A 106 -6.40 16.38 0.49
CA PHE A 106 -7.45 17.15 1.17
C PHE A 106 -8.77 16.38 1.09
N GLY A 107 -9.82 16.83 1.79
CA GLY A 107 -11.06 16.07 1.96
C GLY A 107 -11.61 15.42 0.69
N ASP A 108 -11.61 16.17 -0.44
CA ASP A 108 -12.23 15.75 -1.69
C ASP A 108 -11.22 15.58 -2.84
N GLY A 109 -9.93 15.38 -2.54
CA GLY A 109 -8.97 15.21 -3.61
C GLY A 109 -7.51 15.19 -3.19
N VAL A 110 -6.64 15.37 -4.19
CA VAL A 110 -5.20 15.38 -4.04
C VAL A 110 -4.57 16.45 -4.93
N ILE A 111 -3.57 17.12 -4.39
CA ILE A 111 -2.70 18.03 -5.13
C ILE A 111 -1.39 17.30 -5.39
N ARG A 112 -0.93 17.29 -6.62
CA ARG A 112 0.39 16.78 -7.02
C ARG A 112 1.27 17.93 -7.46
N PRO A 113 2.56 17.95 -7.14
CA PRO A 113 3.47 18.96 -7.64
C PRO A 113 3.55 18.88 -9.17
N GLY A 114 3.68 20.03 -9.82
CA GLY A 114 3.88 20.10 -11.27
C GLY A 114 5.20 19.43 -11.68
N ALA A 115 5.28 18.99 -12.93
CA ALA A 115 6.41 18.22 -13.48
C ALA A 115 7.74 18.99 -13.52
N SER A 116 7.73 20.31 -13.30
CA SER A 116 8.93 21.16 -13.26
C SER A 116 9.02 21.90 -11.92
N ASN A 117 10.24 22.08 -11.41
CA ASN A 117 10.51 22.89 -10.23
C ASN A 117 9.91 24.29 -10.39
N GLY A 118 8.87 24.61 -9.61
CA GLY A 118 8.13 25.87 -9.70
C GLY A 118 6.89 25.85 -10.61
N GLY A 119 6.57 24.72 -11.24
CA GLY A 119 5.29 24.53 -11.94
C GLY A 119 4.10 24.54 -10.99
N GLN A 120 2.95 25.05 -11.44
CA GLN A 120 1.69 24.94 -10.71
C GLN A 120 1.37 23.46 -10.48
N GLY A 121 0.99 23.09 -9.26
CA GLY A 121 0.54 21.74 -8.94
C GLY A 121 -0.78 21.43 -9.65
N GLU A 122 -0.98 20.16 -9.95
CA GLU A 122 -2.23 19.64 -10.48
C GLU A 122 -3.17 19.29 -9.34
N VAL A 123 -4.40 19.80 -9.40
CA VAL A 123 -5.45 19.46 -8.45
C VAL A 123 -6.38 18.45 -9.08
N ASN A 124 -6.52 17.31 -8.42
CA ASN A 124 -7.44 16.24 -8.82
C ASN A 124 -8.52 16.11 -7.75
N TYR A 125 -9.77 16.23 -8.15
CA TYR A 125 -10.93 16.09 -7.27
C TYR A 125 -11.50 14.69 -7.36
N PHE A 126 -11.94 14.16 -6.24
CA PHE A 126 -12.58 12.86 -6.11
C PHE A 126 -14.09 13.03 -6.00
N LEU A 127 -14.82 12.45 -6.95
CA LEU A 127 -16.27 12.34 -6.87
C LEU A 127 -16.58 10.96 -6.28
N THR A 128 -17.09 10.94 -5.07
CA THR A 128 -17.39 9.73 -4.30
C THR A 128 -18.88 9.39 -4.40
N ASP A 129 -19.19 8.10 -4.27
CA ASP A 129 -20.56 7.64 -4.07
C ASP A 129 -21.00 7.80 -2.60
N HIS A 130 -22.23 7.41 -2.31
CA HIS A 130 -22.80 7.48 -0.96
C HIS A 130 -22.11 6.56 0.06
N LEU A 131 -21.26 5.62 -0.39
CA LEU A 131 -20.45 4.75 0.44
C LEU A 131 -19.03 5.29 0.65
N GLY A 132 -18.69 6.45 0.05
CA GLY A 132 -17.37 7.06 0.12
C GLY A 132 -16.36 6.49 -0.88
N SER A 133 -16.78 5.62 -1.82
CA SER A 133 -15.89 5.09 -2.85
C SER A 133 -15.67 6.10 -3.95
N VAL A 134 -14.41 6.33 -4.34
CA VAL A 134 -14.07 7.26 -5.44
C VAL A 134 -14.55 6.68 -6.76
N ARG A 135 -15.52 7.31 -7.39
CA ARG A 135 -16.14 6.88 -8.67
C ARG A 135 -15.51 7.58 -9.86
N VAL A 136 -15.19 8.84 -9.71
CA VAL A 136 -14.63 9.64 -10.80
C VAL A 136 -13.52 10.52 -10.23
N ILE A 137 -12.46 10.68 -10.99
CA ILE A 137 -11.41 11.66 -10.73
C ILE A 137 -11.46 12.71 -11.84
N VAL A 138 -11.53 13.98 -11.46
CA VAL A 138 -11.54 15.11 -12.39
C VAL A 138 -10.39 16.06 -12.09
N ASP A 139 -9.89 16.75 -13.10
CA ASP A 139 -8.91 17.83 -12.92
C ASP A 139 -9.57 19.15 -12.50
N GLY A 140 -8.76 20.18 -12.27
CA GLY A 140 -9.23 21.52 -11.87
C GLY A 140 -10.13 22.22 -12.90
N THR A 141 -10.23 21.70 -14.14
CA THR A 141 -11.12 22.21 -15.19
C THR A 141 -12.43 21.42 -15.28
N GLY A 142 -12.56 20.34 -14.53
CA GLY A 142 -13.70 19.43 -14.57
C GLY A 142 -13.59 18.31 -15.61
N LYS A 143 -12.42 18.18 -16.27
CA LYS A 143 -12.17 17.08 -17.20
C LYS A 143 -12.00 15.77 -16.42
N VAL A 144 -12.70 14.74 -16.87
CA VAL A 144 -12.58 13.39 -16.29
C VAL A 144 -11.22 12.79 -16.65
N LEU A 145 -10.47 12.41 -15.63
CA LEU A 145 -9.18 11.75 -15.74
C LEU A 145 -9.31 10.23 -15.60
N GLU A 146 -10.18 9.78 -14.69
CA GLU A 146 -10.36 8.37 -14.38
C GLU A 146 -11.80 8.10 -13.96
N ARG A 147 -12.30 6.90 -14.27
CA ARG A 147 -13.59 6.37 -13.81
C ARG A 147 -13.36 5.00 -13.19
N ASN A 148 -13.90 4.79 -11.99
CA ASN A 148 -13.77 3.56 -11.23
C ASN A 148 -15.15 2.91 -11.05
N ASP A 149 -15.34 1.75 -11.68
CA ASP A 149 -16.53 0.92 -11.50
C ASP A 149 -16.19 -0.21 -10.53
N TYR A 150 -16.78 -0.15 -9.33
CA TYR A 150 -16.67 -1.22 -8.35
C TYR A 150 -17.83 -2.19 -8.57
N TYR A 151 -17.53 -3.43 -8.93
CA TYR A 151 -18.53 -4.49 -8.96
C TYR A 151 -18.90 -4.87 -7.54
N VAL A 152 -20.17 -4.73 -7.20
CA VAL A 152 -20.72 -5.34 -5.99
C VAL A 152 -20.77 -6.84 -6.27
N LEU A 153 -19.93 -7.62 -5.62
CA LEU A 153 -20.10 -9.07 -5.58
C LEU A 153 -21.35 -9.35 -4.75
N SER A 154 -22.44 -9.68 -5.42
CA SER A 154 -23.70 -10.15 -4.83
C SER A 154 -23.58 -11.62 -4.42
#